data_a6af8088106d6474d5201f73acdfe320
#
_entry.id   a6af8088106d6474d5201f73acdfe320
#
_cell.length_a   1.000
_cell.length_b   1.000
_cell.length_c   1.000
_cell.angle_alpha   90.00
_cell.angle_beta   90.00
_cell.angle_gamma   90.00
#
_symmetry.space_group_name_H-M   'P 1'
#
loop_
_entity.id
_entity.type
_entity.pdbx_description
1 polymer ?
#
loop_
_entity_poly.entity_id
_entity_poly.type
_entity_poly.pdbx_seq_one_letter_code
_entity_poly.pdbx_strand_id
1 'polypeptide(L)'
;MLFAVVIFLSVVVLGVIAALRFTKGVIPLRTYESLELPGFPGPAGLIHRLDGAEKRQRKLAEGRFPAVDEDGLISLPPAWENKVTAGRLACVAHTWAMSRLVREDPAAAKTRKTASARATMIPFFTALVLLGMLAAGLMKFQIALAIGLACWAFFTFSALPTQFREWKAAEIAKSGLKEAGLWPLLPSDAMAVEQCLKALSWCSVAGFRRILPR
;
A
#
# COMPACT_ATOMS: atom_id res chain seq x y z
N MET A 1 -10.00 34.57 10.20
CA MET A 1 -10.43 34.15 8.85
C MET A 1 -9.41 33.18 8.19
N LEU A 2 -8.13 33.52 8.09
CA LEU A 2 -7.10 32.68 7.46
C LEU A 2 -7.03 31.26 8.02
N PHE A 3 -7.02 31.06 9.35
CA PHE A 3 -6.96 29.73 9.97
C PHE A 3 -8.17 28.85 9.60
N ALA A 4 -9.37 29.42 9.50
CA ALA A 4 -10.56 28.68 9.10
C ALA A 4 -10.45 28.19 7.66
N VAL A 5 -9.90 28.97 6.75
CA VAL A 5 -9.64 28.59 5.36
C VAL A 5 -8.61 27.47 5.28
N VAL A 6 -7.50 27.56 6.04
CA VAL A 6 -6.46 26.52 6.08
C VAL A 6 -7.03 25.20 6.61
N ILE A 7 -7.78 25.25 7.71
CA ILE A 7 -8.45 24.08 8.27
C ILE A 7 -9.39 23.46 7.24
N PHE A 8 -10.26 24.26 6.64
CA PHE A 8 -11.23 23.78 5.63
C PHE A 8 -10.55 23.10 4.45
N LEU A 9 -9.56 23.74 3.84
CA LEU A 9 -8.83 23.16 2.70
C LEU A 9 -8.11 21.88 3.08
N SER A 10 -7.48 21.83 4.25
CA SER A 10 -6.79 20.64 4.74
C SER A 10 -7.76 19.46 4.96
N VAL A 11 -8.92 19.73 5.56
CA VAL A 11 -9.97 18.71 5.77
C VAL A 11 -10.52 18.21 4.43
N VAL A 12 -10.74 19.11 3.46
CA VAL A 12 -11.21 18.73 2.11
C VAL A 12 -10.18 17.81 1.44
N VAL A 13 -8.90 18.18 1.42
CA VAL A 13 -7.83 17.36 0.80
C VAL A 13 -7.75 15.99 1.46
N LEU A 14 -7.64 15.93 2.78
CA LEU A 14 -7.57 14.67 3.53
C LEU A 14 -8.86 13.85 3.36
N GLY A 15 -10.03 14.50 3.37
CA GLY A 15 -11.32 13.85 3.17
C GLY A 15 -11.45 13.22 1.80
N VAL A 16 -11.05 13.90 0.73
CA VAL A 16 -11.06 13.37 -0.64
C VAL A 16 -10.11 12.16 -0.75
N ILE A 17 -8.87 12.26 -0.24
CA ILE A 17 -7.92 11.16 -0.27
C ILE A 17 -8.44 9.97 0.54
N ALA A 18 -8.99 10.20 1.73
CA ALA A 18 -9.58 9.16 2.57
C ALA A 18 -10.79 8.49 1.90
N ALA A 19 -11.67 9.27 1.26
CA ALA A 19 -12.84 8.75 0.53
C ALA A 19 -12.42 7.89 -0.67
N LEU A 20 -11.45 8.33 -1.46
CA LEU A 20 -10.91 7.56 -2.57
C LEU A 20 -10.27 6.24 -2.07
N ARG A 21 -9.48 6.32 -1.01
CA ARG A 21 -8.87 5.15 -0.38
C ARG A 21 -9.94 4.17 0.13
N PHE A 22 -10.99 4.68 0.77
CA PHE A 22 -12.06 3.84 1.31
C PHE A 22 -12.86 3.16 0.19
N THR A 23 -13.31 3.92 -0.81
CA THR A 23 -14.15 3.42 -1.92
C THR A 23 -13.39 2.55 -2.91
N LYS A 24 -12.15 2.91 -3.26
CA LYS A 24 -11.33 2.19 -4.26
C LYS A 24 -10.39 1.16 -3.66
N GLY A 25 -10.09 1.26 -2.35
CA GLY A 25 -9.17 0.36 -1.65
C GLY A 25 -9.90 -0.54 -0.65
N VAL A 26 -10.38 0.04 0.45
CA VAL A 26 -10.85 -0.75 1.61
C VAL A 26 -12.07 -1.60 1.28
N ILE A 27 -13.10 -1.01 0.66
CA ILE A 27 -14.34 -1.74 0.35
C ILE A 27 -14.07 -2.92 -0.60
N PRO A 28 -13.45 -2.72 -1.80
CA PRO A 28 -13.20 -3.84 -2.71
C PRO A 28 -12.30 -4.91 -2.10
N LEU A 29 -11.25 -4.50 -1.36
CA LEU A 29 -10.37 -5.46 -0.71
C LEU A 29 -11.16 -6.33 0.28
N ARG A 30 -11.96 -5.74 1.16
CA ARG A 30 -12.76 -6.47 2.15
C ARG A 30 -13.85 -7.35 1.55
N THR A 31 -14.37 -6.96 0.40
CA THR A 31 -15.39 -7.75 -0.32
C THR A 31 -14.81 -9.03 -0.91
N TYR A 32 -13.61 -8.97 -1.45
CA TYR A 32 -13.05 -10.08 -2.24
C TYR A 32 -11.86 -10.80 -1.57
N GLU A 33 -11.27 -10.23 -0.48
CA GLU A 33 -10.05 -10.78 0.11
C GLU A 33 -10.15 -12.22 0.61
N SER A 34 -11.33 -12.63 1.07
CA SER A 34 -11.59 -13.93 1.69
C SER A 34 -12.04 -15.01 0.68
N LEU A 35 -12.23 -14.68 -0.60
CA LEU A 35 -12.63 -15.64 -1.62
C LEU A 35 -11.52 -16.69 -1.77
N GLU A 36 -11.81 -17.95 -1.43
CA GLU A 36 -10.86 -19.06 -1.55
C GLU A 36 -10.65 -19.45 -3.02
N LEU A 37 -9.40 -19.66 -3.40
CA LEU A 37 -8.99 -20.08 -4.74
C LEU A 37 -8.40 -21.50 -4.66
N PRO A 38 -9.23 -22.56 -4.85
CA PRO A 38 -8.74 -23.92 -4.77
C PRO A 38 -7.77 -24.22 -5.91
N GLY A 39 -6.75 -25.05 -5.62
CA GLY A 39 -5.78 -25.49 -6.62
C GLY A 39 -4.63 -24.51 -6.90
N PHE A 40 -4.58 -23.37 -6.25
CA PHE A 40 -3.45 -22.45 -6.34
C PHE A 40 -2.32 -22.89 -5.40
N PRO A 41 -1.05 -22.77 -5.82
CA PRO A 41 0.09 -23.06 -4.96
C PRO A 41 0.20 -22.02 -3.85
N GLY A 42 0.78 -22.41 -2.70
CA GLY A 42 1.06 -21.48 -1.60
C GLY A 42 1.97 -20.31 -2.03
N PRO A 43 2.12 -19.27 -1.18
CA PRO A 43 2.84 -18.04 -1.52
C PRO A 43 4.26 -18.25 -2.06
N ALA A 44 5.03 -19.19 -1.50
CA ALA A 44 6.36 -19.51 -1.99
C ALA A 44 6.31 -20.15 -3.39
N GLY A 45 5.39 -21.10 -3.62
CA GLY A 45 5.16 -21.71 -4.92
C GLY A 45 4.66 -20.72 -5.97
N LEU A 46 3.85 -19.73 -5.58
CA LEU A 46 3.41 -18.64 -6.45
C LEU A 46 4.60 -17.80 -6.93
N ILE A 47 5.47 -17.37 -6.02
CA ILE A 47 6.67 -16.59 -6.39
C ILE A 47 7.60 -17.42 -7.27
N HIS A 48 7.82 -18.69 -6.94
CA HIS A 48 8.64 -19.56 -7.76
C HIS A 48 8.11 -19.68 -9.21
N ARG A 49 6.80 -19.79 -9.39
CA ARG A 49 6.19 -19.83 -10.74
C ARG A 49 6.28 -18.48 -11.46
N LEU A 50 6.06 -17.37 -10.74
CA LEU A 50 6.22 -16.02 -11.29
C LEU A 50 7.69 -15.75 -11.70
N ASP A 51 8.66 -16.21 -10.91
CA ASP A 51 10.09 -16.11 -11.22
C ASP A 51 10.50 -17.06 -12.34
N GLY A 52 9.86 -18.24 -12.44
CA GLY A 52 10.07 -19.19 -13.54
C GLY A 52 9.69 -18.59 -14.89
N ALA A 53 8.60 -17.82 -14.95
CA ALA A 53 8.23 -17.05 -16.13
C ALA A 53 9.29 -15.99 -16.51
N GLU A 54 10.01 -15.42 -15.51
CA GLU A 54 11.11 -14.47 -15.72
C GLU A 54 12.49 -15.14 -15.80
N LYS A 55 12.60 -16.47 -15.69
CA LYS A 55 13.87 -17.23 -15.61
C LYS A 55 14.80 -16.74 -14.48
N ARG A 56 14.25 -16.38 -13.36
CA ARG A 56 14.98 -15.86 -12.19
C ARG A 56 14.52 -16.56 -10.91
N GLN A 57 15.44 -16.73 -9.96
CA GLN A 57 15.12 -17.21 -8.60
C GLN A 57 15.32 -16.06 -7.61
N ARG A 58 14.32 -15.81 -6.79
CA ARG A 58 14.36 -14.78 -5.74
C ARG A 58 14.59 -15.41 -4.38
N LYS A 59 15.36 -14.73 -3.55
CA LYS A 59 15.46 -15.07 -2.14
C LYS A 59 14.17 -14.65 -1.43
N LEU A 60 13.60 -15.57 -0.68
CA LEU A 60 12.44 -15.35 0.17
C LEU A 60 12.89 -15.31 1.62
N ALA A 61 12.32 -14.43 2.40
CA ALA A 61 12.49 -14.34 3.83
C ALA A 61 11.14 -14.52 4.53
N GLU A 62 11.17 -15.01 5.75
CA GLU A 62 9.99 -15.01 6.60
C GLU A 62 9.77 -13.63 7.21
N GLY A 63 8.54 -13.17 7.19
CA GLY A 63 8.16 -11.88 7.73
C GLY A 63 6.76 -11.88 8.30
N ARG A 64 6.50 -10.97 9.24
CA ARG A 64 5.14 -10.80 9.80
C ARG A 64 4.14 -10.29 8.78
N PHE A 65 4.62 -9.56 7.77
CA PHE A 65 3.79 -8.95 6.70
C PHE A 65 4.52 -9.09 5.37
N PRO A 66 3.75 -9.19 4.25
CA PRO A 66 4.34 -9.12 2.92
C PRO A 66 5.05 -7.77 2.73
N ALA A 67 6.34 -7.83 2.46
CA ALA A 67 7.16 -6.64 2.25
C ALA A 67 8.27 -6.90 1.24
N VAL A 68 8.81 -5.81 0.72
CA VAL A 68 10.00 -5.82 -0.14
C VAL A 68 11.00 -4.87 0.50
N ASP A 69 12.22 -5.33 0.69
CA ASP A 69 13.33 -4.51 1.18
C ASP A 69 13.99 -3.68 0.07
N GLU A 70 15.07 -3.00 0.42
CA GLU A 70 15.82 -2.14 -0.51
C GLU A 70 16.57 -2.93 -1.59
N ASP A 71 16.88 -4.19 -1.33
CA ASP A 71 17.58 -5.10 -2.24
C ASP A 71 16.60 -5.92 -3.10
N GLY A 72 15.29 -5.69 -2.91
CA GLY A 72 14.23 -6.42 -3.60
C GLY A 72 13.99 -7.82 -3.03
N LEU A 73 14.47 -8.12 -1.81
CA LEU A 73 14.13 -9.34 -1.09
C LEU A 73 12.66 -9.31 -0.68
N ILE A 74 11.95 -10.41 -0.91
CA ILE A 74 10.54 -10.55 -0.57
C ILE A 74 10.44 -11.27 0.77
N SER A 75 9.71 -10.68 1.72
CA SER A 75 9.31 -11.34 2.96
C SER A 75 7.81 -11.67 2.91
N LEU A 76 7.45 -12.88 3.38
CA LEU A 76 6.08 -13.39 3.40
C LEU A 76 5.72 -13.95 4.76
N PRO A 77 4.45 -13.85 5.19
CA PRO A 77 3.98 -14.49 6.40
C PRO A 77 3.90 -16.03 6.22
N PRO A 78 4.53 -16.83 7.10
CA PRO A 78 4.45 -18.30 7.02
C PRO A 78 3.01 -18.81 7.22
N ALA A 79 2.18 -18.08 7.95
CA ALA A 79 0.76 -18.44 8.16
C ALA A 79 -0.10 -18.46 6.88
N TRP A 80 0.41 -17.97 5.76
CA TRP A 80 -0.32 -17.95 4.49
C TRP A 80 -0.18 -19.22 3.65
N GLU A 81 0.69 -20.17 4.04
CA GLU A 81 0.99 -21.35 3.23
C GLU A 81 -0.21 -22.30 3.03
N ASN A 82 -1.15 -22.34 3.97
CA ASN A 82 -2.20 -23.37 3.97
C ASN A 82 -3.48 -22.99 3.22
N LYS A 83 -3.69 -21.70 2.89
CA LYS A 83 -4.91 -21.24 2.20
C LYS A 83 -4.60 -20.09 1.27
N VAL A 84 -4.91 -20.26 -0.01
CA VAL A 84 -4.77 -19.20 -1.00
C VAL A 84 -6.14 -18.56 -1.21
N THR A 85 -6.23 -17.27 -0.90
CA THR A 85 -7.42 -16.45 -1.19
C THR A 85 -7.10 -15.41 -2.25
N ALA A 86 -8.13 -14.84 -2.88
CA ALA A 86 -7.95 -13.78 -3.88
C ALA A 86 -7.12 -12.60 -3.34
N GLY A 87 -7.35 -12.21 -2.08
CA GLY A 87 -6.57 -11.17 -1.42
C GLY A 87 -5.11 -11.54 -1.22
N ARG A 88 -4.83 -12.78 -0.78
CA ARG A 88 -3.45 -13.27 -0.58
C ARG A 88 -2.71 -13.43 -1.91
N LEU A 89 -3.36 -14.04 -2.92
CA LEU A 89 -2.81 -14.15 -4.27
C LEU A 89 -2.44 -12.77 -4.84
N ALA A 90 -3.36 -11.82 -4.78
CA ALA A 90 -3.14 -10.44 -5.23
C ALA A 90 -2.00 -9.78 -4.46
N CYS A 91 -1.92 -9.96 -3.14
CA CYS A 91 -0.87 -9.37 -2.30
C CYS A 91 0.51 -9.94 -2.61
N VAL A 92 0.64 -11.27 -2.79
CA VAL A 92 1.89 -11.92 -3.17
C VAL A 92 2.35 -11.45 -4.55
N ALA A 93 1.45 -11.44 -5.54
CA ALA A 93 1.75 -10.99 -6.89
C ALA A 93 2.15 -9.49 -6.93
N HIS A 94 1.44 -8.65 -6.16
CA HIS A 94 1.78 -7.23 -6.02
C HIS A 94 3.15 -7.03 -5.36
N THR A 95 3.46 -7.81 -4.31
CA THR A 95 4.76 -7.77 -3.63
C THR A 95 5.88 -8.20 -4.58
N TRP A 96 5.65 -9.26 -5.39
CA TRP A 96 6.56 -9.69 -6.43
C TRP A 96 6.82 -8.59 -7.47
N ALA A 97 5.76 -7.95 -7.97
CA ALA A 97 5.88 -6.84 -8.93
C ALA A 97 6.62 -5.64 -8.33
N MET A 98 6.37 -5.32 -7.06
CA MET A 98 7.12 -4.27 -6.35
C MET A 98 8.61 -4.61 -6.21
N SER A 99 8.96 -5.86 -5.93
CA SER A 99 10.36 -6.32 -5.91
C SER A 99 11.04 -6.12 -7.26
N ARG A 100 10.31 -6.34 -8.37
CA ARG A 100 10.80 -6.06 -9.72
C ARG A 100 11.08 -4.57 -9.92
N LEU A 101 10.11 -3.70 -9.58
CA LEU A 101 10.25 -2.25 -9.70
C LEU A 101 11.37 -1.67 -8.83
N VAL A 102 11.62 -2.25 -7.64
CA VAL A 102 12.73 -1.84 -6.77
C VAL A 102 14.08 -2.09 -7.45
N ARG A 103 14.21 -3.22 -8.15
CA ARG A 103 15.45 -3.56 -8.87
C ARG A 103 15.64 -2.76 -10.16
N GLU A 104 14.55 -2.49 -10.89
CA GLU A 104 14.59 -1.68 -12.12
C GLU A 104 14.97 -0.23 -11.84
N ASP A 105 14.51 0.33 -10.71
CA ASP A 105 14.77 1.72 -10.32
C ASP A 105 14.90 1.85 -8.79
N PRO A 106 16.10 1.54 -8.24
CA PRO A 106 16.36 1.64 -6.80
C PRO A 106 16.22 3.07 -6.26
N ALA A 107 16.58 4.08 -7.05
CA ALA A 107 16.55 5.49 -6.63
C ALA A 107 15.10 5.93 -6.36
N ALA A 108 14.18 5.59 -7.25
CA ALA A 108 12.79 5.93 -7.04
C ALA A 108 12.12 5.01 -5.97
N ALA A 109 12.62 3.80 -5.72
CA ALA A 109 12.19 2.99 -4.58
C ALA A 109 12.55 3.67 -3.25
N LYS A 110 13.78 4.19 -3.14
CA LYS A 110 14.24 4.97 -1.99
C LYS A 110 13.42 6.25 -1.82
N THR A 111 13.13 6.97 -2.91
CA THR A 111 12.26 8.15 -2.89
C THR A 111 10.87 7.84 -2.36
N ARG A 112 10.26 6.73 -2.81
CA ARG A 112 8.95 6.26 -2.31
C ARG A 112 8.99 5.96 -0.81
N LYS A 113 10.00 5.20 -0.35
CA LYS A 113 10.16 4.86 1.07
C LYS A 113 10.30 6.13 1.92
N THR A 114 11.15 7.06 1.47
CA THR A 114 11.36 8.34 2.16
C THR A 114 10.10 9.19 2.17
N ALA A 115 9.37 9.30 1.05
CA ALA A 115 8.12 10.06 0.98
C ALA A 115 7.04 9.46 1.89
N SER A 116 6.90 8.12 1.90
CA SER A 116 5.97 7.43 2.78
C SER A 116 6.32 7.61 4.27
N ALA A 117 7.61 7.50 4.62
CA ALA A 117 8.08 7.73 5.97
C ALA A 117 7.81 9.18 6.41
N ARG A 118 8.11 10.18 5.57
CA ARG A 118 7.84 11.60 5.86
C ARG A 118 6.35 11.86 6.04
N ALA A 119 5.51 11.33 5.17
CA ALA A 119 4.05 11.50 5.25
C ALA A 119 3.43 10.90 6.52
N THR A 120 4.10 9.96 7.18
CA THR A 120 3.63 9.34 8.42
C THR A 120 4.31 9.96 9.64
N MET A 121 5.63 10.09 9.63
CA MET A 121 6.40 10.49 10.81
C MET A 121 6.32 12.00 11.09
N ILE A 122 6.41 12.84 10.06
CA ILE A 122 6.42 14.30 10.28
C ILE A 122 5.10 14.79 10.87
N PRO A 123 3.90 14.43 10.36
CA PRO A 123 2.65 14.81 11.01
C PRO A 123 2.53 14.29 12.44
N PHE A 124 3.02 13.08 12.72
CA PHE A 124 3.00 12.50 14.06
C PHE A 124 3.86 13.32 15.04
N PHE A 125 5.12 13.61 14.70
CA PHE A 125 5.99 14.43 15.53
C PHE A 125 5.47 15.87 15.66
N THR A 126 4.94 16.44 14.58
CA THR A 126 4.31 17.76 14.64
C THR A 126 3.14 17.76 15.63
N ALA A 127 2.29 16.73 15.62
CA ALA A 127 1.18 16.61 16.58
C ALA A 127 1.69 16.53 18.03
N LEU A 128 2.76 15.78 18.31
CA LEU A 128 3.35 15.71 19.65
C LEU A 128 3.87 17.06 20.13
N VAL A 129 4.60 17.79 19.28
CA VAL A 129 5.10 19.14 19.60
C VAL A 129 3.94 20.10 19.87
N LEU A 130 2.91 20.09 19.01
CA LEU A 130 1.74 20.96 19.16
C LEU A 130 0.96 20.65 20.44
N LEU A 131 0.83 19.38 20.82
CA LEU A 131 0.23 18.97 22.10
C LEU A 131 1.03 19.49 23.29
N GLY A 132 2.37 19.42 23.23
CA GLY A 132 3.24 19.99 24.27
C GLY A 132 3.08 21.52 24.39
N MET A 133 3.01 22.24 23.28
CA MET A 133 2.79 23.69 23.26
C MET A 133 1.42 24.08 23.79
N LEU A 134 0.38 23.29 23.48
CA LEU A 134 -0.97 23.47 24.02
C LEU A 134 -0.99 23.28 25.55
N ALA A 135 -0.37 22.19 26.05
CA ALA A 135 -0.29 21.88 27.46
C ALA A 135 0.48 22.96 28.26
N ALA A 136 1.50 23.55 27.65
CA ALA A 136 2.25 24.65 28.23
C ALA A 136 1.54 26.03 28.12
N GLY A 137 0.37 26.11 27.50
CA GLY A 137 -0.37 27.36 27.30
C GLY A 137 0.28 28.30 26.27
N LEU A 138 1.26 27.84 25.50
CA LEU A 138 2.03 28.66 24.55
C LEU A 138 1.29 28.90 23.23
N MET A 139 0.22 28.17 22.95
CA MET A 139 -0.50 28.24 21.68
C MET A 139 -2.00 28.08 21.86
N LYS A 140 -2.79 28.76 21.03
CA LYS A 140 -4.26 28.56 20.97
C LYS A 140 -4.59 27.29 20.18
N PHE A 141 -5.61 26.55 20.65
CA PHE A 141 -6.05 25.27 20.03
C PHE A 141 -6.30 25.39 18.52
N GLN A 142 -6.95 26.49 18.08
CA GLN A 142 -7.26 26.69 16.65
C GLN A 142 -6.00 26.78 15.78
N ILE A 143 -4.92 27.38 16.30
CA ILE A 143 -3.65 27.50 15.58
C ILE A 143 -2.96 26.13 15.52
N ALA A 144 -2.93 25.41 16.62
CA ALA A 144 -2.36 24.07 16.66
C ALA A 144 -3.10 23.12 15.68
N LEU A 145 -4.43 23.16 15.68
CA LEU A 145 -5.24 22.35 14.77
C LEU A 145 -4.96 22.69 13.30
N ALA A 146 -4.90 24.00 12.95
CA ALA A 146 -4.61 24.43 11.58
C ALA A 146 -3.21 23.94 11.13
N ILE A 147 -2.19 24.09 11.96
CA ILE A 147 -0.82 23.63 11.63
C ILE A 147 -0.77 22.11 11.49
N GLY A 148 -1.37 21.37 12.41
CA GLY A 148 -1.38 19.91 12.38
C GLY A 148 -2.07 19.33 11.15
N LEU A 149 -3.25 19.84 10.81
CA LEU A 149 -4.00 19.42 9.63
C LEU A 149 -3.30 19.83 8.34
N ALA A 150 -2.77 21.05 8.25
CA ALA A 150 -2.02 21.52 7.08
C ALA A 150 -0.74 20.68 6.87
N CYS A 151 -0.01 20.37 7.92
CA CYS A 151 1.16 19.49 7.88
C CYS A 151 0.79 18.10 7.34
N TRP A 152 -0.26 17.48 7.89
CA TRP A 152 -0.71 16.16 7.43
C TRP A 152 -1.18 16.18 5.98
N ALA A 153 -2.02 17.16 5.60
CA ALA A 153 -2.50 17.33 4.23
C ALA A 153 -1.33 17.53 3.24
N PHE A 154 -0.38 18.40 3.58
CA PHE A 154 0.78 18.69 2.74
C PHE A 154 1.65 17.43 2.48
N PHE A 155 2.04 16.72 3.54
CA PHE A 155 2.89 15.54 3.39
C PHE A 155 2.16 14.37 2.73
N THR A 156 0.87 14.18 2.99
CA THR A 156 0.05 13.18 2.28
C THR A 156 -0.07 13.51 0.80
N PHE A 157 -0.37 14.76 0.46
CA PHE A 157 -0.48 15.21 -0.93
C PHE A 157 0.86 15.11 -1.67
N SER A 158 1.96 15.55 -1.05
CA SER A 158 3.30 15.47 -1.65
C SER A 158 3.78 14.03 -1.92
N ALA A 159 3.22 13.05 -1.21
CA ALA A 159 3.51 11.65 -1.42
C ALA A 159 2.63 10.98 -2.51
N LEU A 160 1.56 11.62 -3.00
CA LEU A 160 0.67 11.05 -4.03
C LEU A 160 1.40 10.63 -5.31
N PRO A 161 2.43 11.34 -5.82
CA PRO A 161 3.17 10.88 -7.01
C PRO A 161 3.77 9.48 -6.84
N THR A 162 4.08 9.06 -5.61
CA THR A 162 4.60 7.69 -5.37
C THR A 162 3.52 6.62 -5.60
N GLN A 163 2.24 7.00 -5.62
CA GLN A 163 1.11 6.11 -5.87
C GLN A 163 1.12 5.51 -7.28
N PHE A 164 1.67 6.22 -8.27
CA PHE A 164 1.82 5.67 -9.63
C PHE A 164 2.60 4.36 -9.67
N ARG A 165 3.55 4.18 -8.75
CA ARG A 165 4.30 2.92 -8.63
C ARG A 165 3.46 1.77 -8.11
N GLU A 166 2.55 2.03 -7.18
CA GLU A 166 1.61 1.03 -6.70
C GLU A 166 0.67 0.56 -7.82
N TRP A 167 0.20 1.51 -8.64
CA TRP A 167 -0.61 1.17 -9.83
C TRP A 167 0.18 0.38 -10.87
N LYS A 168 1.41 0.83 -11.17
CA LYS A 168 2.31 0.09 -12.08
C LYS A 168 2.60 -1.32 -11.57
N ALA A 169 2.81 -1.49 -10.26
CA ALA A 169 2.99 -2.80 -9.64
C ALA A 169 1.75 -3.69 -9.81
N ALA A 170 0.54 -3.14 -9.66
CA ALA A 170 -0.70 -3.90 -9.87
C ALA A 170 -0.83 -4.39 -11.33
N GLU A 171 -0.46 -3.57 -12.30
CA GLU A 171 -0.48 -3.96 -13.72
C GLU A 171 0.59 -5.03 -14.04
N ILE A 172 1.81 -4.87 -13.53
CA ILE A 172 2.88 -5.88 -13.67
C ILE A 172 2.47 -7.20 -12.98
N ALA A 173 1.84 -7.13 -11.82
CA ALA A 173 1.35 -8.31 -11.13
C ALA A 173 0.28 -9.04 -11.95
N LYS A 174 -0.65 -8.29 -12.57
CA LYS A 174 -1.70 -8.83 -13.44
C LYS A 174 -1.11 -9.53 -14.67
N SER A 175 -0.16 -8.90 -15.37
CA SER A 175 0.51 -9.51 -16.52
C SER A 175 1.33 -10.73 -16.12
N GLY A 176 2.13 -10.64 -15.03
CA GLY A 176 2.91 -11.76 -14.53
C GLY A 176 2.07 -12.98 -14.15
N LEU A 177 0.92 -12.79 -13.49
CA LEU A 177 0.00 -13.89 -13.19
C LEU A 177 -0.54 -14.57 -14.46
N LYS A 178 -0.83 -13.80 -15.51
CA LYS A 178 -1.28 -14.35 -16.80
C LYS A 178 -0.18 -15.14 -17.50
N GLU A 179 1.03 -14.57 -17.58
CA GLU A 179 2.19 -15.19 -18.22
C GLU A 179 2.64 -16.48 -17.51
N ALA A 180 2.53 -16.52 -16.17
CA ALA A 180 2.83 -17.71 -15.39
C ALA A 180 1.70 -18.77 -15.38
N GLY A 181 0.57 -18.54 -16.09
CA GLY A 181 -0.59 -19.43 -16.06
C GLY A 181 -1.29 -19.50 -14.71
N LEU A 182 -1.13 -18.47 -13.88
CA LEU A 182 -1.71 -18.36 -12.53
C LEU A 182 -2.91 -17.41 -12.48
N TRP A 183 -3.42 -16.98 -13.63
CA TRP A 183 -4.64 -16.20 -13.68
C TRP A 183 -5.86 -17.12 -13.53
N PRO A 184 -6.80 -16.80 -12.61
CA PRO A 184 -7.98 -17.64 -12.43
C PRO A 184 -8.78 -17.83 -13.72
N LEU A 185 -9.23 -19.06 -13.98
CA LEU A 185 -10.02 -19.38 -15.18
C LEU A 185 -11.49 -18.96 -15.04
N LEU A 186 -12.04 -19.02 -13.82
CA LEU A 186 -13.40 -18.59 -13.56
C LEU A 186 -13.49 -17.06 -13.59
N PRO A 187 -14.44 -16.49 -14.33
CA PRO A 187 -14.59 -15.03 -14.44
C PRO A 187 -14.80 -14.32 -13.10
N SER A 188 -15.53 -14.95 -12.16
CA SER A 188 -15.74 -14.44 -10.80
C SER A 188 -14.44 -14.28 -10.03
N ASP A 189 -13.59 -15.31 -10.09
CA ASP A 189 -12.32 -15.37 -9.36
C ASP A 189 -11.31 -14.41 -9.97
N ALA A 190 -11.27 -14.36 -11.31
CA ALA A 190 -10.45 -13.41 -12.06
C ALA A 190 -10.81 -11.96 -11.70
N MET A 191 -12.12 -11.66 -11.63
CA MET A 191 -12.60 -10.34 -11.20
C MET A 191 -12.19 -10.04 -9.76
N ALA A 192 -12.33 -11.00 -8.84
CA ALA A 192 -11.96 -10.83 -7.44
C ALA A 192 -10.45 -10.52 -7.29
N VAL A 193 -9.59 -11.26 -7.98
CA VAL A 193 -8.13 -11.01 -7.97
C VAL A 193 -7.80 -9.63 -8.56
N GLU A 194 -8.44 -9.26 -9.68
CA GLU A 194 -8.23 -7.95 -10.29
C GLU A 194 -8.66 -6.81 -9.35
N GLN A 195 -9.81 -6.93 -8.70
CA GLN A 195 -10.29 -5.94 -7.73
C GLN A 195 -9.36 -5.85 -6.51
N CYS A 196 -8.86 -6.98 -6.01
CA CYS A 196 -7.89 -6.99 -4.93
C CYS A 196 -6.56 -6.31 -5.33
N LEU A 197 -6.04 -6.55 -6.55
CA LEU A 197 -4.83 -5.88 -7.05
C LEU A 197 -5.01 -4.35 -7.12
N LYS A 198 -6.12 -3.90 -7.70
CA LYS A 198 -6.46 -2.46 -7.75
C LYS A 198 -6.64 -1.87 -6.35
N ALA A 199 -7.31 -2.60 -5.47
CA ALA A 199 -7.55 -2.16 -4.10
C ALA A 199 -6.27 -2.03 -3.27
N LEU A 200 -5.31 -2.95 -3.41
CA LEU A 200 -4.03 -2.91 -2.69
C LEU A 200 -3.25 -1.63 -2.99
N SER A 201 -3.27 -1.17 -4.24
CA SER A 201 -2.62 0.09 -4.59
C SER A 201 -3.21 1.28 -3.84
N TRP A 202 -4.53 1.36 -3.66
CA TRP A 202 -5.18 2.41 -2.87
C TRP A 202 -5.02 2.22 -1.35
N CYS A 203 -4.92 0.98 -0.87
CA CYS A 203 -4.66 0.71 0.55
C CYS A 203 -3.25 1.11 1.01
N SER A 204 -2.34 1.36 0.07
CA SER A 204 -0.94 1.73 0.32
C SER A 204 -0.67 3.24 0.26
N VAL A 205 -1.71 4.09 0.19
CA VAL A 205 -1.56 5.55 0.15
C VAL A 205 -0.78 6.04 1.38
N ALA A 206 0.27 6.80 1.14
CA ALA A 206 1.11 7.38 2.18
C ALA A 206 0.32 8.34 3.09
N GLY A 207 0.74 8.45 4.34
CA GLY A 207 0.04 9.25 5.36
C GLY A 207 -1.14 8.51 6.04
N PHE A 208 -1.47 7.30 5.57
CA PHE A 208 -2.49 6.43 6.17
C PHE A 208 -1.89 5.05 6.50
N ARG A 209 -2.44 4.38 7.52
CA ARG A 209 -2.00 3.03 7.85
C ARG A 209 -2.31 2.08 6.69
N ARG A 210 -1.29 1.34 6.22
CA ARG A 210 -1.46 0.34 5.17
C ARG A 210 -2.43 -0.76 5.64
N ILE A 211 -3.35 -1.12 4.75
CA ILE A 211 -4.29 -2.23 4.97
C ILE A 211 -3.85 -3.39 4.07
N LEU A 212 -3.73 -4.57 4.66
CA LEU A 212 -3.35 -5.80 3.99
C LEU A 212 -4.47 -6.83 4.14
N PRO A 213 -4.57 -7.81 3.22
CA PRO A 213 -5.51 -8.94 3.36
C PRO A 213 -5.26 -9.73 4.65
N ARG A 214 -6.31 -10.32 5.18
CA ARG A 214 -6.28 -11.20 6.37
C ARG A 214 -5.90 -12.63 6.03
#